data_d24695b1c3f768a7c1479b1d7c7f9d8b
#
_entry.id   d24695b1c3f768a7c1479b1d7c7f9d8b
#
_cell.length_a   1.000
_cell.length_b   1.000
_cell.length_c   1.000
_cell.angle_alpha   90.00
_cell.angle_beta   90.00
_cell.angle_gamma   90.00
#
_symmetry.space_group_name_H-M   'P 1'
#
loop_
_entity.id
_entity.type
_entity.pdbx_description
1 polymer ?
#
loop_
_entity_poly.entity_id
_entity_poly.type
_entity_poly.pdbx_seq_one_letter_code
_entity_poly.pdbx_strand_id
1 'polypeptide(L)'
;MEDARHPFHDDAVYLIDTARSSAQQPVTCYDEIDRVVHTFEDGVLEIGTDYTDYRSYHLALAGDALRVVLRIPDGERSDEYALDEDDEEDLSQRLARVARPMRLAERLERIDVAALWDETMAALFRHDPVDAAPQDAFAREDLAGAIHAVLAQSSRLAGWEWKTFGEEGVAEVNALLGAALPYASAEESRRVFRSDDFSGAVLAWFDRRLAPLGWTLAAISPFDEYQSFALLRRENAGEVRSLFEQLGVQSMAAAPAA
;
A
#
# COMPACT_ATOMS: atom_id res chain seq x y z
N MET A 1 -16.03 21.75 -17.21
CA MET A 1 -16.30 21.32 -15.82
C MET A 1 -16.16 19.84 -15.85
N GLU A 2 -14.99 19.33 -15.50
CA GLU A 2 -14.79 17.88 -15.30
C GLU A 2 -15.60 17.53 -14.06
N ASP A 3 -16.58 16.64 -14.24
CA ASP A 3 -17.37 16.04 -13.19
C ASP A 3 -16.40 15.25 -12.32
N ALA A 4 -16.03 15.80 -11.18
CA ALA A 4 -15.19 15.13 -10.20
C ALA A 4 -16.03 13.98 -9.60
N ARG A 5 -16.08 12.84 -10.28
CA ARG A 5 -16.67 11.62 -9.75
C ARG A 5 -15.96 11.27 -8.44
N HIS A 6 -16.74 10.93 -7.45
CA HIS A 6 -16.19 10.55 -6.15
C HIS A 6 -15.29 9.32 -6.30
N PRO A 7 -14.07 9.26 -5.72
CA PRO A 7 -13.12 8.16 -5.94
C PRO A 7 -13.68 6.77 -5.66
N PHE A 8 -14.55 6.62 -4.66
CA PHE A 8 -15.15 5.33 -4.33
C PHE A 8 -16.20 4.86 -5.37
N HIS A 9 -16.76 5.78 -6.17
CA HIS A 9 -17.69 5.41 -7.23
C HIS A 9 -17.01 4.52 -8.28
N ASP A 10 -15.77 4.84 -8.66
CA ASP A 10 -15.04 4.06 -9.67
C ASP A 10 -14.67 2.67 -9.16
N ASP A 11 -14.32 2.54 -7.87
CA ASP A 11 -14.05 1.25 -7.24
C ASP A 11 -15.33 0.41 -7.12
N ALA A 12 -16.45 1.01 -6.76
CA ALA A 12 -17.75 0.33 -6.69
C ALA A 12 -18.21 -0.14 -8.06
N VAL A 13 -18.11 0.70 -9.11
CA VAL A 13 -18.44 0.32 -10.49
C VAL A 13 -17.60 -0.86 -10.94
N TYR A 14 -16.29 -0.81 -10.68
CA TYR A 14 -15.38 -1.90 -11.02
C TYR A 14 -15.78 -3.22 -10.34
N LEU A 15 -16.08 -3.19 -9.04
CA LEU A 15 -16.48 -4.37 -8.27
C LEU A 15 -17.83 -4.94 -8.76
N ILE A 16 -18.82 -4.08 -9.02
CA ILE A 16 -20.13 -4.47 -9.56
C ILE A 16 -19.98 -5.13 -10.95
N ASP A 17 -19.19 -4.53 -11.83
CA ASP A 17 -18.96 -5.07 -13.16
C ASP A 17 -18.20 -6.40 -13.12
N THR A 18 -17.22 -6.52 -12.23
CA THR A 18 -16.48 -7.76 -12.00
C THR A 18 -17.40 -8.86 -11.47
N ALA A 19 -18.24 -8.56 -10.47
CA ALA A 19 -19.19 -9.50 -9.92
C ALA A 19 -20.22 -9.98 -10.98
N ARG A 20 -20.72 -9.07 -11.81
CA ARG A 20 -21.61 -9.40 -12.93
C ARG A 20 -20.96 -10.23 -14.02
N SER A 21 -19.67 -10.00 -14.30
CA SER A 21 -18.92 -10.72 -15.32
C SER A 21 -18.53 -12.11 -14.84
N SER A 22 -18.31 -12.31 -13.56
CA SER A 22 -18.02 -13.61 -12.96
C SER A 22 -19.25 -14.50 -12.74
N ALA A 23 -20.24 -14.36 -13.55
CA ALA A 23 -21.65 -14.83 -13.61
C ALA A 23 -22.03 -16.16 -12.91
N GLN A 24 -21.14 -16.84 -12.21
CA GLN A 24 -21.41 -18.10 -11.50
C GLN A 24 -20.68 -18.29 -10.17
N GLN A 25 -19.78 -17.39 -9.78
CA GLN A 25 -19.07 -17.51 -8.51
C GLN A 25 -18.87 -16.14 -7.86
N PRO A 26 -19.11 -16.02 -6.55
CA PRO A 26 -18.76 -14.82 -5.79
C PRO A 26 -17.27 -14.50 -5.94
N VAL A 27 -16.94 -13.23 -6.06
CA VAL A 27 -15.56 -12.78 -5.98
C VAL A 27 -15.22 -12.58 -4.51
N THR A 28 -14.23 -13.32 -4.02
CA THR A 28 -13.81 -13.27 -2.61
C THR A 28 -12.40 -12.70 -2.54
N CYS A 29 -12.21 -11.72 -1.65
CA CYS A 29 -10.93 -11.14 -1.34
C CYS A 29 -10.73 -11.16 0.17
N TYR A 30 -9.55 -11.59 0.62
CA TYR A 30 -9.16 -11.55 2.02
C TYR A 30 -8.39 -10.27 2.31
N ASP A 31 -8.86 -9.51 3.29
CA ASP A 31 -8.14 -8.35 3.81
C ASP A 31 -7.27 -8.82 4.99
N GLU A 32 -5.96 -8.82 4.79
CA GLU A 32 -4.99 -9.27 5.80
C GLU A 32 -4.89 -8.30 6.98
N ILE A 33 -5.21 -7.03 6.77
CA ILE A 33 -5.12 -6.00 7.82
C ILE A 33 -6.23 -6.17 8.83
N ASP A 34 -7.47 -6.21 8.35
CA ASP A 34 -8.65 -6.36 9.21
C ASP A 34 -9.00 -7.84 9.49
N ARG A 35 -8.29 -8.79 8.84
CA ARG A 35 -8.57 -10.24 8.89
C ARG A 35 -10.01 -10.57 8.51
N VAL A 36 -10.50 -9.92 7.48
CA VAL A 36 -11.89 -9.98 7.04
C VAL A 36 -11.97 -10.57 5.65
N VAL A 37 -12.94 -11.45 5.43
CA VAL A 37 -13.26 -11.93 4.08
C VAL A 37 -14.29 -11.00 3.47
N HIS A 38 -13.97 -10.41 2.33
CA HIS A 38 -14.90 -9.64 1.52
C HIS A 38 -15.40 -10.53 0.39
N THR A 39 -16.72 -10.73 0.33
CA THR A 39 -17.37 -11.43 -0.76
C THR A 39 -18.23 -10.45 -1.54
N PHE A 40 -18.07 -10.44 -2.83
CA PHE A 40 -18.80 -9.56 -3.73
C PHE A 40 -19.58 -10.39 -4.76
N GLU A 41 -20.91 -10.30 -4.71
CA GLU A 41 -21.83 -11.02 -5.57
C GLU A 41 -23.01 -10.13 -5.94
N ASP A 42 -23.34 -10.05 -7.23
CA ASP A 42 -24.50 -9.31 -7.78
C ASP A 42 -24.64 -7.85 -7.26
N GLY A 43 -23.53 -7.16 -7.01
CA GLY A 43 -23.53 -5.80 -6.50
C GLY A 43 -23.65 -5.71 -4.98
N VAL A 44 -23.55 -6.83 -4.27
CA VAL A 44 -23.51 -6.89 -2.80
C VAL A 44 -22.09 -7.14 -2.36
N LEU A 45 -21.54 -6.23 -1.56
CA LEU A 45 -20.28 -6.43 -0.84
C LEU A 45 -20.61 -6.93 0.56
N GLU A 46 -20.33 -8.19 0.84
CA GLU A 46 -20.42 -8.76 2.19
C GLU A 46 -19.06 -8.73 2.87
N ILE A 47 -19.04 -8.24 4.09
CA ILE A 47 -17.85 -8.22 4.94
C ILE A 47 -18.07 -9.22 6.06
N GLY A 48 -17.44 -10.39 5.96
CA GLY A 48 -17.49 -11.42 6.99
C GLY A 48 -16.36 -11.20 8.00
N THR A 49 -16.70 -10.93 9.26
CA THR A 49 -15.77 -10.99 10.38
C THR A 49 -15.95 -12.29 11.13
N ASP A 50 -14.87 -12.88 11.64
CA ASP A 50 -14.95 -14.01 12.58
C ASP A 50 -15.62 -13.61 13.93
N TYR A 51 -15.91 -12.34 14.08
CA TYR A 51 -16.54 -11.72 15.24
C TYR A 51 -17.91 -11.15 14.87
N THR A 52 -18.82 -11.16 15.81
CA THR A 52 -20.26 -10.96 15.83
C THR A 52 -20.83 -9.73 15.09
N ASP A 53 -20.02 -8.90 14.48
CA ASP A 53 -20.47 -7.70 13.74
C ASP A 53 -20.42 -7.93 12.23
N TYR A 54 -21.38 -8.71 11.75
CA TYR A 54 -21.58 -8.89 10.31
C TYR A 54 -22.20 -7.63 9.72
N ARG A 55 -21.51 -6.99 8.78
CA ARG A 55 -22.02 -5.86 8.01
C ARG A 55 -22.07 -6.23 6.54
N SER A 56 -23.20 -6.03 5.88
CA SER A 56 -23.26 -6.16 4.44
C SER A 56 -23.61 -4.82 3.78
N TYR A 57 -22.78 -4.43 2.83
CA TYR A 57 -22.97 -3.23 2.02
C TYR A 57 -23.55 -3.65 0.67
N HIS A 58 -24.79 -3.24 0.38
CA HIS A 58 -25.43 -3.46 -0.89
C HIS A 58 -25.17 -2.27 -1.79
N LEU A 59 -24.36 -2.46 -2.81
CA LEU A 59 -23.97 -1.43 -3.76
C LEU A 59 -24.84 -1.54 -5.01
N ALA A 60 -25.50 -0.47 -5.42
CA ALA A 60 -26.28 -0.45 -6.63
C ALA A 60 -26.06 0.86 -7.40
N LEU A 61 -25.85 0.76 -8.71
CA LEU A 61 -25.81 1.92 -9.58
C LEU A 61 -27.22 2.31 -9.98
N ALA A 62 -27.62 3.54 -9.69
CA ALA A 62 -28.89 4.15 -10.08
C ALA A 62 -28.59 5.37 -10.99
N GLY A 63 -28.42 5.13 -12.29
CA GLY A 63 -27.94 6.15 -13.22
C GLY A 63 -26.52 6.59 -12.86
N ASP A 64 -26.31 7.86 -12.59
CA ASP A 64 -25.01 8.43 -12.21
C ASP A 64 -24.78 8.42 -10.68
N ALA A 65 -25.70 7.88 -9.90
CA ALA A 65 -25.61 7.83 -8.45
C ALA A 65 -25.29 6.42 -7.97
N LEU A 66 -24.43 6.32 -6.96
CA LEU A 66 -24.18 5.10 -6.21
C LEU A 66 -25.11 5.05 -5.00
N ARG A 67 -25.96 4.04 -4.97
CA ARG A 67 -26.79 3.75 -3.80
C ARG A 67 -26.09 2.69 -2.95
N VAL A 68 -25.91 3.02 -1.67
CA VAL A 68 -25.31 2.10 -0.69
C VAL A 68 -26.35 1.81 0.39
N VAL A 69 -26.62 0.54 0.65
CA VAL A 69 -27.49 0.11 1.75
C VAL A 69 -26.68 -0.77 2.70
N LEU A 70 -26.52 -0.33 3.93
CA LEU A 70 -25.88 -1.10 4.98
C LEU A 70 -26.91 -1.95 5.73
N ARG A 71 -26.70 -3.27 5.85
CA ARG A 71 -27.49 -4.16 6.69
C ARG A 71 -26.67 -4.59 7.90
N ILE A 72 -27.28 -4.53 9.07
CA ILE A 72 -26.71 -4.91 10.37
C ILE A 72 -27.55 -6.06 10.96
N PRO A 73 -26.95 -7.04 11.69
CA PRO A 73 -27.66 -8.24 12.17
C PRO A 73 -28.84 -7.99 13.12
N ASP A 74 -28.84 -6.89 13.86
CA ASP A 74 -29.81 -6.57 14.91
C ASP A 74 -31.16 -6.00 14.42
N GLY A 75 -31.60 -6.45 13.27
CA GLY A 75 -32.90 -6.13 12.72
C GLY A 75 -32.76 -5.35 11.41
N GLU A 76 -33.68 -5.63 10.48
CA GLU A 76 -33.80 -4.95 9.19
C GLU A 76 -33.97 -3.43 9.39
N ARG A 77 -32.89 -2.72 9.62
CA ARG A 77 -32.80 -1.28 9.42
C ARG A 77 -32.21 -1.06 8.04
N SER A 78 -33.07 -1.01 7.07
CA SER A 78 -32.72 -0.38 5.77
C SER A 78 -32.74 1.14 5.97
N ASP A 79 -31.73 1.65 6.61
CA ASP A 79 -31.49 3.09 6.57
C ASP A 79 -30.75 3.36 5.24
N GLU A 80 -31.39 4.14 4.37
CA GLU A 80 -30.68 4.78 3.27
C GLU A 80 -29.82 5.85 3.93
N TYR A 81 -28.56 5.55 4.12
CA TYR A 81 -27.61 6.54 4.60
C TYR A 81 -27.34 7.53 3.46
N ALA A 82 -27.76 8.79 3.66
CA ALA A 82 -26.92 9.86 3.19
C ALA A 82 -25.61 9.70 3.98
N LEU A 83 -24.57 9.20 3.32
CA LEU A 83 -23.26 9.00 3.92
C LEU A 83 -22.83 10.34 4.50
N ASP A 84 -22.52 10.41 5.78
CA ASP A 84 -21.75 11.52 6.32
C ASP A 84 -20.28 11.40 5.88
N GLU A 85 -19.47 12.44 6.05
CA GLU A 85 -18.08 12.44 5.55
C GLU A 85 -17.26 11.29 6.14
N ASP A 86 -17.51 10.88 7.39
CA ASP A 86 -16.78 9.81 8.07
C ASP A 86 -17.16 8.43 7.49
N ASP A 87 -18.45 8.20 7.22
CA ASP A 87 -18.94 6.97 6.59
C ASP A 87 -18.46 6.83 5.14
N GLU A 88 -18.38 7.95 4.38
CA GLU A 88 -17.84 7.96 3.02
C GLU A 88 -16.35 7.59 3.00
N GLU A 89 -15.56 8.09 3.94
CA GLU A 89 -14.14 7.78 4.02
C GLU A 89 -13.91 6.30 4.34
N ASP A 90 -14.62 5.74 5.32
CA ASP A 90 -14.54 4.31 5.67
C ASP A 90 -14.95 3.42 4.49
N LEU A 91 -16.05 3.71 3.83
CA LEU A 91 -16.52 2.97 2.66
C LEU A 91 -15.52 3.07 1.49
N SER A 92 -15.02 4.27 1.21
CA SER A 92 -14.02 4.51 0.16
C SER A 92 -12.76 3.67 0.39
N GLN A 93 -12.23 3.65 1.61
CA GLN A 93 -11.06 2.86 1.96
C GLN A 93 -11.32 1.37 1.80
N ARG A 94 -12.49 0.87 2.25
CA ARG A 94 -12.86 -0.55 2.15
C ARG A 94 -13.02 -1.00 0.71
N LEU A 95 -13.71 -0.23 -0.12
CA LEU A 95 -13.86 -0.54 -1.54
C LEU A 95 -12.50 -0.57 -2.25
N ALA A 96 -11.63 0.39 -1.94
CA ALA A 96 -10.29 0.44 -2.50
C ALA A 96 -9.43 -0.77 -2.08
N ARG A 97 -9.54 -1.24 -0.84
CA ARG A 97 -8.83 -2.45 -0.35
C ARG A 97 -9.22 -3.71 -1.11
N VAL A 98 -10.48 -3.84 -1.53
CA VAL A 98 -10.96 -4.96 -2.34
C VAL A 98 -10.62 -4.77 -3.82
N ALA A 99 -10.85 -3.60 -4.37
CA ALA A 99 -10.67 -3.34 -5.80
C ALA A 99 -9.20 -3.35 -6.25
N ARG A 100 -8.29 -2.83 -5.44
CA ARG A 100 -6.85 -2.73 -5.78
C ARG A 100 -6.18 -4.08 -6.04
N PRO A 101 -6.27 -5.08 -5.12
CA PRO A 101 -5.68 -6.39 -5.35
C PRO A 101 -6.26 -7.08 -6.59
N MET A 102 -7.57 -6.94 -6.84
CA MET A 102 -8.23 -7.52 -8.01
C MET A 102 -7.72 -6.89 -9.31
N ARG A 103 -7.66 -5.55 -9.38
CA ARG A 103 -7.09 -4.83 -10.53
C ARG A 103 -5.62 -5.17 -10.75
N LEU A 104 -4.87 -5.37 -9.67
CA LEU A 104 -3.49 -5.80 -9.75
C LEU A 104 -3.39 -7.20 -10.36
N ALA A 105 -4.16 -8.15 -9.87
CA ALA A 105 -4.17 -9.52 -10.39
C ALA A 105 -4.48 -9.55 -11.89
N GLU A 106 -5.55 -8.86 -12.33
CA GLU A 106 -5.90 -8.75 -13.76
C GLU A 106 -4.78 -8.11 -14.60
N ARG A 107 -4.10 -7.11 -14.05
CA ARG A 107 -2.97 -6.47 -14.73
C ARG A 107 -1.79 -7.41 -14.86
N LEU A 108 -1.45 -8.14 -13.79
CA LEU A 108 -0.33 -9.09 -13.78
C LEU A 108 -0.58 -10.29 -14.70
N GLU A 109 -1.84 -10.65 -14.99
CA GLU A 109 -2.16 -11.66 -15.99
C GLU A 109 -1.84 -11.22 -17.43
N ARG A 110 -1.84 -9.91 -17.70
CA ARG A 110 -1.68 -9.33 -19.04
C ARG A 110 -0.26 -8.93 -19.38
N ILE A 111 0.66 -8.96 -18.43
CA ILE A 111 2.06 -8.54 -18.61
C ILE A 111 3.01 -9.71 -18.41
N ASP A 112 4.22 -9.58 -18.94
CA ASP A 112 5.33 -10.48 -18.61
C ASP A 112 5.92 -10.08 -17.25
N VAL A 113 5.41 -10.71 -16.19
CA VAL A 113 5.84 -10.44 -14.82
C VAL A 113 7.32 -10.78 -14.60
N ALA A 114 7.84 -11.81 -15.30
CA ALA A 114 9.25 -12.16 -15.18
C ALA A 114 10.15 -11.10 -15.80
N ALA A 115 9.79 -10.57 -16.97
CA ALA A 115 10.53 -9.48 -17.59
C ALA A 115 10.48 -8.19 -16.74
N LEU A 116 9.32 -7.88 -16.15
CA LEU A 116 9.17 -6.74 -15.23
C LEU A 116 9.99 -6.91 -13.96
N TRP A 117 10.08 -8.14 -13.43
CA TRP A 117 10.93 -8.47 -12.30
C TRP A 117 12.41 -8.25 -12.63
N ASP A 118 12.88 -8.76 -13.78
CA ASP A 118 14.27 -8.59 -14.22
C ASP A 118 14.62 -7.10 -14.42
N GLU A 119 13.70 -6.30 -15.00
CA GLU A 119 13.86 -4.87 -15.12
C GLU A 119 13.97 -4.19 -13.75
N THR A 120 13.13 -4.61 -12.79
CA THR A 120 13.13 -4.10 -11.42
C THR A 120 14.47 -4.39 -10.73
N MET A 121 14.96 -5.61 -10.84
CA MET A 121 16.27 -5.98 -10.27
C MET A 121 17.42 -5.24 -10.94
N ALA A 122 17.39 -5.12 -12.26
CA ALA A 122 18.41 -4.34 -13.00
C ALA A 122 18.39 -2.85 -12.58
N ALA A 123 17.23 -2.26 -12.37
CA ALA A 123 17.12 -0.90 -11.88
C ALA A 123 17.63 -0.78 -10.44
N LEU A 124 17.20 -1.66 -9.55
CA LEU A 124 17.57 -1.66 -8.12
C LEU A 124 19.08 -1.74 -7.90
N PHE A 125 19.79 -2.55 -8.69
CA PHE A 125 21.21 -2.82 -8.53
C PHE A 125 22.12 -2.12 -9.55
N ARG A 126 21.60 -1.19 -10.34
CA ARG A 126 22.35 -0.50 -11.41
C ARG A 126 23.64 0.14 -10.94
N HIS A 127 23.63 0.77 -9.76
CA HIS A 127 24.75 1.54 -9.23
C HIS A 127 25.56 0.82 -8.16
N ASP A 128 25.06 -0.28 -7.65
CA ASP A 128 25.71 -1.13 -6.67
C ASP A 128 25.43 -2.59 -7.03
N PRO A 129 26.11 -3.13 -8.04
CA PRO A 129 25.92 -4.52 -8.40
C PRO A 129 26.27 -5.40 -7.20
N VAL A 130 25.32 -6.16 -6.73
CA VAL A 130 25.53 -7.21 -5.73
C VAL A 130 26.04 -8.43 -6.48
N ASP A 131 27.04 -9.11 -5.96
CA ASP A 131 27.64 -10.29 -6.61
C ASP A 131 26.66 -11.46 -6.83
N ALA A 132 25.47 -11.38 -6.23
CA ALA A 132 24.34 -12.25 -6.54
C ALA A 132 23.04 -11.47 -6.18
N ALA A 133 22.36 -10.91 -7.17
CA ALA A 133 20.91 -10.71 -7.00
C ALA A 133 20.32 -12.09 -6.71
N PRO A 134 19.50 -12.25 -5.65
CA PRO A 134 18.94 -13.56 -5.31
C PRO A 134 17.96 -13.97 -6.41
N GLN A 135 18.49 -14.73 -7.38
CA GLN A 135 17.71 -15.20 -8.53
C GLN A 135 16.56 -16.13 -8.09
N ASP A 136 16.70 -16.74 -6.92
CA ASP A 136 15.71 -17.65 -6.35
C ASP A 136 14.59 -16.95 -5.56
N ALA A 137 14.63 -15.61 -5.44
CA ALA A 137 13.62 -14.87 -4.67
C ALA A 137 12.33 -14.59 -5.46
N PHE A 138 12.32 -14.82 -6.78
CA PHE A 138 11.14 -14.58 -7.58
C PHE A 138 10.01 -15.56 -7.22
N ALA A 139 8.92 -15.04 -6.66
CA ALA A 139 7.70 -15.76 -6.37
C ALA A 139 6.52 -14.98 -6.96
N ARG A 140 5.92 -15.53 -8.03
CA ARG A 140 4.82 -14.84 -8.74
C ARG A 140 3.59 -14.65 -7.86
N GLU A 141 3.38 -15.59 -6.94
CA GLU A 141 2.25 -15.62 -6.01
C GLU A 141 2.42 -14.60 -4.86
N ASP A 142 3.66 -14.17 -4.58
CA ASP A 142 3.99 -13.21 -3.53
C ASP A 142 5.14 -12.29 -3.97
N LEU A 143 4.85 -11.37 -4.88
CA LEU A 143 5.84 -10.41 -5.38
C LEU A 143 6.29 -9.42 -4.31
N ALA A 144 5.43 -9.07 -3.38
CA ALA A 144 5.77 -8.16 -2.29
C ALA A 144 6.77 -8.82 -1.33
N GLY A 145 6.49 -10.06 -0.89
CA GLY A 145 7.41 -10.84 -0.07
C GLY A 145 8.74 -11.11 -0.79
N ALA A 146 8.70 -11.37 -2.10
CA ALA A 146 9.90 -11.54 -2.91
C ALA A 146 10.78 -10.27 -2.94
N ILE A 147 10.20 -9.09 -3.12
CA ILE A 147 10.91 -7.81 -3.05
C ILE A 147 11.49 -7.56 -1.67
N HIS A 148 10.73 -7.81 -0.60
CA HIS A 148 11.22 -7.72 0.77
C HIS A 148 12.44 -8.64 1.00
N ALA A 149 12.37 -9.90 0.53
CA ALA A 149 13.47 -10.85 0.64
C ALA A 149 14.73 -10.37 -0.08
N VAL A 150 14.59 -9.84 -1.30
CA VAL A 150 15.71 -9.27 -2.07
C VAL A 150 16.33 -8.09 -1.34
N LEU A 151 15.53 -7.16 -0.85
CA LEU A 151 16.02 -5.98 -0.12
C LEU A 151 16.74 -6.38 1.18
N ALA A 152 16.19 -7.35 1.93
CA ALA A 152 16.82 -7.86 3.14
C ALA A 152 18.16 -8.53 2.86
N GLN A 153 18.21 -9.43 1.88
CA GLN A 153 19.44 -10.16 1.51
C GLN A 153 20.53 -9.24 0.94
N SER A 154 20.13 -8.14 0.29
CA SER A 154 21.05 -7.13 -0.25
C SER A 154 21.43 -6.03 0.73
N SER A 155 21.04 -6.15 2.02
CA SER A 155 21.24 -5.12 3.03
C SER A 155 20.67 -3.74 2.63
N ARG A 156 19.47 -3.76 2.04
CA ARG A 156 18.75 -2.56 1.61
C ARG A 156 17.37 -2.41 2.26
N LEU A 157 17.02 -3.29 3.19
CA LEU A 157 15.77 -3.24 3.95
C LEU A 157 16.08 -2.77 5.36
N ALA A 158 15.50 -1.64 5.75
CA ALA A 158 15.43 -1.19 7.13
C ALA A 158 14.01 -1.35 7.64
N GLY A 159 13.85 -1.58 8.95
CA GLY A 159 12.53 -1.66 9.55
C GLY A 159 12.55 -1.28 11.02
N TRP A 160 11.52 -0.56 11.46
CA TRP A 160 11.35 -0.17 12.86
C TRP A 160 9.89 0.13 13.19
N GLU A 161 9.55 0.10 14.47
CA GLU A 161 8.26 0.63 14.91
C GLU A 161 8.20 2.14 14.66
N TRP A 162 7.06 2.64 14.19
CA TRP A 162 6.89 4.05 13.83
C TRP A 162 7.31 5.03 14.95
N LYS A 163 7.16 4.64 16.23
CA LYS A 163 7.52 5.46 17.40
C LYS A 163 9.03 5.58 17.63
N THR A 164 9.83 4.66 17.10
CA THR A 164 11.26 4.54 17.42
C THR A 164 12.18 5.04 16.31
N PHE A 165 11.63 5.76 15.29
CA PHE A 165 12.40 6.19 14.12
C PHE A 165 13.70 6.94 14.47
N GLY A 166 13.69 7.74 15.53
CA GLY A 166 14.81 8.60 15.91
C GLY A 166 15.98 7.85 16.55
N GLU A 167 15.75 6.66 17.06
CA GLU A 167 16.74 5.78 17.70
C GLU A 167 16.94 4.51 16.86
N GLU A 168 15.97 3.61 16.82
CA GLU A 168 16.06 2.34 16.09
C GLU A 168 16.18 2.56 14.59
N GLY A 169 15.34 3.42 14.00
CA GLY A 169 15.41 3.72 12.58
C GLY A 169 16.75 4.29 12.15
N VAL A 170 17.36 5.18 12.95
CA VAL A 170 18.70 5.70 12.68
C VAL A 170 19.76 4.61 12.83
N ALA A 171 19.66 3.75 13.85
CA ALA A 171 20.59 2.64 14.04
C ALA A 171 20.54 1.65 12.87
N GLU A 172 19.36 1.27 12.42
CA GLU A 172 19.13 0.39 11.25
C GLU A 172 19.73 0.98 9.97
N VAL A 173 19.42 2.25 9.68
CA VAL A 173 19.96 2.91 8.47
C VAL A 173 21.48 3.05 8.55
N ASN A 174 22.03 3.34 9.72
CA ASN A 174 23.49 3.39 9.91
C ASN A 174 24.15 2.03 9.67
N ALA A 175 23.52 0.96 10.12
CA ALA A 175 24.01 -0.40 9.90
C ALA A 175 24.04 -0.74 8.40
N LEU A 176 22.99 -0.40 7.66
CA LEU A 176 22.92 -0.62 6.21
C LEU A 176 23.95 0.19 5.42
N LEU A 177 24.17 1.44 5.81
CA LEU A 177 25.11 2.35 5.11
C LEU A 177 26.57 2.15 5.51
N GLY A 178 26.84 1.50 6.64
CA GLY A 178 28.15 1.54 7.25
C GLY A 178 28.60 2.96 7.61
N ALA A 179 27.65 3.87 7.88
CA ALA A 179 27.88 5.29 8.13
C ALA A 179 27.22 5.70 9.46
N ALA A 180 27.62 6.85 10.00
CA ALA A 180 27.07 7.38 11.26
C ALA A 180 26.21 8.62 10.99
N LEU A 181 24.92 8.43 10.69
CA LEU A 181 23.96 9.52 10.76
C LEU A 181 23.72 9.92 12.23
N PRO A 182 23.56 11.20 12.51
CA PRO A 182 23.23 11.65 13.85
C PRO A 182 21.81 11.21 14.23
N TYR A 183 21.63 10.83 15.48
CA TYR A 183 20.30 10.55 16.03
C TYR A 183 19.41 11.79 16.02
N ALA A 184 18.11 11.58 15.99
CA ALA A 184 17.17 12.68 16.05
C ALA A 184 17.22 13.34 17.44
N SER A 185 17.33 14.66 17.46
CA SER A 185 17.18 15.42 18.71
C SER A 185 15.74 15.33 19.23
N ALA A 186 15.54 15.58 20.53
CA ALA A 186 14.20 15.59 21.11
C ALA A 186 13.25 16.63 20.46
N GLU A 187 13.81 17.71 19.91
CA GLU A 187 13.02 18.71 19.19
C GLU A 187 12.60 18.20 17.80
N GLU A 188 13.51 17.57 17.06
CA GLU A 188 13.23 16.98 15.76
C GLU A 188 12.20 15.86 15.87
N SER A 189 12.36 14.96 16.85
CA SER A 189 11.40 13.89 17.11
C SER A 189 10.01 14.46 17.40
N ARG A 190 9.93 15.48 18.29
CA ARG A 190 8.64 16.14 18.58
C ARG A 190 8.01 16.79 17.34
N ARG A 191 8.80 17.34 16.43
CA ARG A 191 8.31 17.95 15.19
C ARG A 191 7.73 16.90 14.27
N VAL A 192 8.41 15.78 14.10
CA VAL A 192 7.94 14.64 13.28
C VAL A 192 6.66 14.06 13.88
N PHE A 193 6.60 13.80 15.20
CA PHE A 193 5.41 13.25 15.86
C PHE A 193 4.17 14.16 15.86
N ARG A 194 4.34 15.47 15.60
CA ARG A 194 3.22 16.42 15.47
C ARG A 194 2.78 16.64 14.05
N SER A 195 3.36 15.95 13.09
CA SER A 195 2.95 16.05 11.69
C SER A 195 1.67 15.25 11.47
N ASP A 196 0.70 15.84 10.79
CA ASP A 196 -0.50 15.13 10.32
C ASP A 196 -0.12 14.02 9.30
N ASP A 197 0.95 14.23 8.54
CA ASP A 197 1.61 13.20 7.72
C ASP A 197 2.88 12.73 8.42
N PHE A 198 2.73 11.82 9.36
CA PHE A 198 3.85 11.27 10.12
C PHE A 198 4.87 10.55 9.23
N SER A 199 4.41 9.65 8.37
CA SER A 199 5.28 8.85 7.50
C SER A 199 6.05 9.72 6.52
N GLY A 200 5.41 10.70 5.90
CA GLY A 200 6.09 11.69 5.06
C GLY A 200 7.10 12.55 5.83
N ALA A 201 6.80 12.90 7.08
CA ALA A 201 7.72 13.67 7.92
C ALA A 201 8.98 12.86 8.31
N VAL A 202 8.83 11.55 8.60
CA VAL A 202 9.97 10.62 8.82
C VAL A 202 10.82 10.52 7.58
N LEU A 203 10.21 10.24 6.43
CA LEU A 203 10.93 10.15 5.15
C LEU A 203 11.66 11.45 4.81
N ALA A 204 11.03 12.62 5.00
CA ALA A 204 11.66 13.92 4.77
C ALA A 204 12.81 14.18 5.76
N TRP A 205 12.71 13.68 6.99
CA TRP A 205 13.79 13.80 7.98
C TRP A 205 15.02 12.98 7.55
N PHE A 206 14.84 11.74 7.10
CA PHE A 206 15.90 10.90 6.56
C PHE A 206 16.44 11.44 5.25
N ASP A 207 15.59 11.88 4.32
CA ASP A 207 16.01 12.35 2.99
C ASP A 207 17.03 13.50 3.08
N ARG A 208 16.81 14.47 3.98
CA ARG A 208 17.77 15.56 4.21
C ARG A 208 19.16 15.08 4.63
N ARG A 209 19.26 13.93 5.29
CA ARG A 209 20.52 13.36 5.80
C ARG A 209 21.18 12.40 4.82
N LEU A 210 20.37 11.69 4.05
CA LEU A 210 20.80 10.69 3.09
C LEU A 210 21.16 11.30 1.73
N ALA A 211 20.54 12.41 1.35
CA ALA A 211 20.77 13.06 0.07
C ALA A 211 22.27 13.39 -0.20
N PRO A 212 23.05 13.93 0.76
CA PRO A 212 24.48 14.18 0.56
C PRO A 212 25.28 12.90 0.34
N LEU A 213 24.76 11.75 0.75
CA LEU A 213 25.38 10.43 0.60
C LEU A 213 24.90 9.71 -0.69
N GLY A 214 24.01 10.34 -1.48
CA GLY A 214 23.44 9.75 -2.69
C GLY A 214 22.36 8.70 -2.45
N TRP A 215 21.76 8.68 -1.25
CA TRP A 215 20.73 7.73 -0.86
C TRP A 215 19.39 8.40 -0.53
N THR A 216 18.34 7.61 -0.55
CA THR A 216 17.01 7.98 -0.06
C THR A 216 16.29 6.75 0.49
N LEU A 217 15.26 6.94 1.29
CA LEU A 217 14.36 5.89 1.75
C LEU A 217 13.03 5.96 1.01
N ALA A 218 12.48 4.80 0.69
CA ALA A 218 11.10 4.65 0.29
C ALA A 218 10.40 3.71 1.28
N ALA A 219 9.30 4.13 1.89
CA ALA A 219 8.48 3.25 2.69
C ALA A 219 7.82 2.24 1.75
N ILE A 220 7.92 0.96 2.09
CA ILE A 220 7.26 -0.16 1.43
C ILE A 220 6.39 -0.84 2.48
N SER A 221 5.09 -0.88 2.30
CA SER A 221 4.12 -1.25 3.36
C SER A 221 3.94 -0.15 4.42
N PRO A 222 3.53 1.07 4.04
CA PRO A 222 3.52 2.24 4.92
C PRO A 222 2.41 2.25 5.98
N PHE A 223 1.56 1.22 6.04
CA PHE A 223 0.34 1.22 6.88
C PHE A 223 0.42 0.29 8.08
N ASP A 224 1.57 -0.35 8.35
CA ASP A 224 1.76 -1.23 9.49
C ASP A 224 2.37 -0.49 10.69
N GLU A 225 2.13 -1.02 11.90
CA GLU A 225 2.80 -0.54 13.13
C GLU A 225 4.33 -0.68 13.00
N TYR A 226 4.79 -1.75 12.37
CA TYR A 226 6.17 -1.96 11.97
C TYR A 226 6.34 -1.55 10.50
N GLN A 227 7.02 -0.45 10.27
CA GLN A 227 7.23 0.09 8.93
C GLN A 227 8.52 -0.45 8.31
N SER A 228 8.43 -0.86 7.05
CA SER A 228 9.56 -1.31 6.26
C SER A 228 9.96 -0.25 5.24
N PHE A 229 11.27 -0.07 5.07
CA PHE A 229 11.84 0.97 4.20
C PHE A 229 12.91 0.37 3.29
N ALA A 230 12.79 0.62 1.99
CA ALA A 230 13.83 0.34 1.03
C ALA A 230 14.87 1.47 0.98
N LEU A 231 16.15 1.14 1.15
CA LEU A 231 17.26 2.07 0.94
C LEU A 231 17.64 2.06 -0.54
N LEU A 232 17.38 3.16 -1.22
CA LEU A 232 17.53 3.28 -2.68
C LEU A 232 18.59 4.32 -3.05
N ARG A 233 19.29 4.11 -4.15
CA ARG A 233 20.10 5.14 -4.77
C ARG A 233 19.20 6.27 -5.26
N ARG A 234 19.53 7.51 -4.87
CA ARG A 234 18.70 8.68 -5.15
C ARG A 234 18.47 8.89 -6.66
N GLU A 235 19.49 8.61 -7.46
CA GLU A 235 19.48 8.83 -8.91
C GLU A 235 18.48 7.94 -9.67
N ASN A 236 18.14 6.76 -9.15
CA ASN A 236 17.17 5.83 -9.76
C ASN A 236 15.97 5.49 -8.87
N ALA A 237 15.83 6.13 -7.71
CA ALA A 237 14.78 5.82 -6.76
C ALA A 237 13.37 5.98 -7.34
N GLY A 238 13.14 6.98 -8.18
CA GLY A 238 11.87 7.20 -8.86
C GLY A 238 11.50 6.05 -9.80
N GLU A 239 12.47 5.58 -10.60
CA GLU A 239 12.31 4.44 -11.50
C GLU A 239 12.01 3.15 -10.72
N VAL A 240 12.83 2.84 -9.70
CA VAL A 240 12.66 1.64 -8.87
C VAL A 240 11.28 1.62 -8.20
N ARG A 241 10.84 2.75 -7.65
CA ARG A 241 9.51 2.86 -7.03
C ARG A 241 8.38 2.62 -8.03
N SER A 242 8.49 3.21 -9.23
CA SER A 242 7.49 2.96 -10.29
C SER A 242 7.42 1.49 -10.67
N LEU A 243 8.54 0.79 -10.71
CA LEU A 243 8.59 -0.65 -10.97
C LEU A 243 8.00 -1.46 -9.80
N PHE A 244 8.27 -1.08 -8.55
CA PHE A 244 7.63 -1.67 -7.38
C PHE A 244 6.10 -1.56 -7.44
N GLU A 245 5.57 -0.37 -7.76
CA GLU A 245 4.14 -0.14 -7.92
C GLU A 245 3.54 -0.98 -9.05
N GLN A 246 4.28 -1.18 -10.14
CA GLN A 246 3.85 -2.07 -11.22
C GLN A 246 3.78 -3.54 -10.78
N LEU A 247 4.66 -3.98 -9.87
CA LEU A 247 4.65 -5.30 -9.24
C LEU A 247 3.65 -5.39 -8.07
N GLY A 248 2.94 -4.31 -7.74
CA GLY A 248 1.93 -4.29 -6.69
C GLY A 248 2.47 -3.93 -5.31
N VAL A 249 3.74 -3.59 -5.19
CA VAL A 249 4.32 -3.10 -3.94
C VAL A 249 4.05 -1.61 -3.80
N GLN A 250 3.25 -1.26 -2.81
CA GLN A 250 2.99 0.15 -2.50
C GLN A 250 4.28 0.81 -2.00
N SER A 251 4.61 1.95 -2.54
CA SER A 251 5.79 2.70 -2.12
C SER A 251 5.50 4.18 -1.91
N MET A 252 6.03 4.74 -0.82
CA MET A 252 5.96 6.16 -0.52
C MET A 252 7.38 6.74 -0.37
N ALA A 253 7.62 7.93 -0.92
CA ALA A 253 8.86 8.67 -0.73
C ALA A 253 8.61 10.01 -0.04
N ALA A 254 9.69 10.65 0.41
CA ALA A 254 9.61 12.02 0.86
C ALA A 254 8.99 12.90 -0.23
N ALA A 255 8.10 13.80 0.18
CA ALA A 255 7.64 14.85 -0.73
C ALA A 255 8.84 15.68 -1.20
N PRO A 256 8.89 16.12 -2.47
CA PRO A 256 9.96 16.99 -2.92
C PRO A 256 10.00 18.24 -2.02
N ALA A 257 11.22 18.61 -1.62
CA ALA A 257 11.41 19.84 -0.85
C ALA A 257 10.90 21.03 -1.67
N ALA A 258 9.96 21.77 -1.10
CA ALA A 258 9.39 22.97 -1.69
C ALA A 258 10.42 24.11 -1.79
#